data_d2845be420ff64cef4af0ca45d84223b
#
_entry.id   d2845be420ff64cef4af0ca45d84223b
#
_cell.length_a   1.000
_cell.length_b   1.000
_cell.length_c   1.000
_cell.angle_alpha   90.00
_cell.angle_beta   90.00
_cell.angle_gamma   90.00
#
_symmetry.space_group_name_H-M   'P 1'
#
loop_
_entity.id
_entity.type
_entity.pdbx_description
1 polymer ?
#
loop_
_entity_poly.entity_id
_entity_poly.type
_entity_poly.pdbx_seq_one_letter_code
_entity_poly.pdbx_strand_id
1 'polypeptide(L)'
;NLMSTISDTNYFYSISTIKAALNKAISSVTDNIECYSAHPDKDFTRNRKMSCEDLIRFIFQLSNKTVQSALMSASQDIDSMPSSSAICQQRRNLTPSAFKRIFSLFTEYFQNYKTYNGYYLLACDGSDINISHNEKDKSTYHIQTTATRGYNQLHLNALYDVLNGIYVDVNVDTASKTHECGALEEM
;
A
#
# COMPACT_ATOMS: atom_id res chain seq x y z
N ASN A 1 -18.28 26.46 24.43
CA ASN A 1 -16.82 26.25 24.63
C ASN A 1 -16.48 24.77 24.40
N LEU A 2 -16.47 24.36 23.12
CA LEU A 2 -16.19 22.97 22.71
C LEU A 2 -14.68 22.67 22.55
N MET A 3 -13.82 23.67 22.82
CA MET A 3 -12.37 23.54 22.58
C MET A 3 -11.52 23.12 23.79
N SER A 4 -12.12 22.86 24.95
CA SER A 4 -11.34 22.60 26.18
C SER A 4 -11.21 21.13 26.56
N THR A 5 -11.56 20.17 25.71
CA THR A 5 -11.53 18.75 26.05
C THR A 5 -10.63 17.90 25.13
N ILE A 6 -9.88 18.52 24.22
CA ILE A 6 -8.82 17.82 23.50
C ILE A 6 -7.57 17.96 24.36
N SER A 7 -7.15 16.89 25.03
CA SER A 7 -5.88 16.89 25.74
C SER A 7 -4.76 17.10 24.71
N ASP A 8 -4.10 18.26 24.77
CA ASP A 8 -2.99 18.67 23.90
C ASP A 8 -1.71 17.84 24.15
N THR A 9 -1.78 16.53 24.05
CA THR A 9 -0.60 15.70 23.88
C THR A 9 -0.40 15.47 22.39
N ASN A 10 0.32 16.38 21.75
CA ASN A 10 0.83 16.20 20.39
C ASN A 10 1.80 15.00 20.36
N TYR A 11 1.28 13.79 20.27
CA TYR A 11 2.11 12.62 19.95
C TYR A 11 2.39 12.62 18.44
N PHE A 12 3.26 13.53 18.00
CA PHE A 12 3.92 13.34 16.71
C PHE A 12 5.01 12.29 16.93
N TYR A 13 4.81 11.10 16.35
CA TYR A 13 5.86 10.10 16.31
C TYR A 13 7.07 10.67 15.58
N SER A 14 8.27 10.44 16.11
CA SER A 14 9.49 10.88 15.45
C SER A 14 9.65 10.15 14.10
N ILE A 15 10.31 10.78 13.15
CA ILE A 15 10.61 10.18 11.85
C ILE A 15 11.37 8.86 12.04
N SER A 16 12.25 8.77 13.03
CA SER A 16 12.98 7.54 13.37
C SER A 16 12.04 6.43 13.83
N THR A 17 11.03 6.74 14.64
CA THR A 17 10.02 5.77 15.10
C THR A 17 9.20 5.26 13.93
N ILE A 18 8.74 6.15 13.04
CA ILE A 18 7.97 5.77 11.85
C ILE A 18 8.79 4.86 10.93
N LYS A 19 10.07 5.20 10.69
CA LYS A 19 10.98 4.37 9.89
C LYS A 19 11.24 3.01 10.54
N ALA A 20 11.42 2.97 11.86
CA ALA A 20 11.63 1.71 12.59
C ALA A 20 10.40 0.80 12.51
N ALA A 21 9.18 1.35 12.66
CA ALA A 21 7.94 0.60 12.51
C ALA A 21 7.77 0.03 11.11
N LEU A 22 8.01 0.84 10.06
CA LEU A 22 7.96 0.38 8.67
C LEU A 22 9.00 -0.72 8.39
N ASN A 23 10.23 -0.54 8.85
CA ASN A 23 11.28 -1.52 8.70
C ASN A 23 10.91 -2.85 9.35
N LYS A 24 10.38 -2.82 10.59
CA LYS A 24 9.93 -4.00 11.30
C LYS A 24 8.79 -4.71 10.57
N ALA A 25 7.83 -3.96 10.03
CA ALA A 25 6.72 -4.52 9.25
C ALA A 25 7.21 -5.21 7.96
N ILE A 26 8.15 -4.59 7.24
CA ILE A 26 8.76 -5.17 6.04
C ILE A 26 9.52 -6.44 6.40
N SER A 27 10.41 -6.41 7.41
CA SER A 27 11.20 -7.59 7.82
C SER A 27 10.28 -8.74 8.24
N SER A 28 9.20 -8.48 8.98
CA SER A 28 8.24 -9.53 9.37
C SER A 28 7.60 -10.24 8.17
N VAL A 29 7.36 -9.53 7.07
CA VAL A 29 6.81 -10.12 5.83
C VAL A 29 7.89 -10.86 5.06
N THR A 30 9.12 -10.32 4.98
CA THR A 30 10.23 -10.97 4.26
C THR A 30 10.75 -12.20 4.96
N ASP A 31 10.70 -12.27 6.28
CA ASP A 31 11.05 -13.46 7.07
C ASP A 31 10.08 -14.64 6.85
N ASN A 32 8.88 -14.35 6.35
CA ASN A 32 7.83 -15.33 6.04
C ASN A 32 7.39 -15.21 4.56
N ILE A 33 8.33 -14.98 3.65
CA ILE A 33 8.05 -14.62 2.26
C ILE A 33 7.28 -15.71 1.50
N GLU A 34 7.41 -16.97 1.90
CA GLU A 34 6.67 -18.08 1.34
C GLU A 34 5.15 -17.89 1.44
N CYS A 35 4.65 -17.23 2.48
CA CYS A 35 3.23 -16.91 2.65
C CYS A 35 2.73 -15.81 1.70
N TYR A 36 3.65 -15.04 1.12
CA TYR A 36 3.37 -13.84 0.32
C TYR A 36 3.92 -13.93 -1.11
N SER A 37 4.40 -15.08 -1.53
CA SER A 37 4.90 -15.34 -2.87
C SER A 37 3.90 -16.11 -3.72
N ALA A 38 3.92 -15.88 -5.03
CA ALA A 38 3.06 -16.58 -5.98
C ALA A 38 3.38 -18.08 -6.05
N HIS A 39 4.67 -18.45 -5.88
CA HIS A 39 5.16 -19.82 -5.88
C HIS A 39 6.14 -20.01 -4.70
N PRO A 40 5.67 -20.41 -3.52
CA PRO A 40 6.46 -20.46 -2.28
C PRO A 40 7.78 -21.22 -2.40
N ASP A 41 7.78 -22.35 -3.14
CA ASP A 41 8.96 -23.21 -3.27
C ASP A 41 10.01 -22.72 -4.28
N LYS A 42 9.69 -21.68 -5.06
CA LYS A 42 10.51 -21.20 -6.18
C LYS A 42 10.90 -19.74 -6.09
N ASP A 43 9.97 -18.91 -5.60
CA ASP A 43 10.15 -17.47 -5.58
C ASP A 43 11.02 -17.07 -4.40
N PHE A 44 11.88 -16.08 -4.61
CA PHE A 44 12.79 -15.52 -3.60
C PHE A 44 13.76 -16.50 -2.92
N THR A 45 13.88 -17.75 -3.41
CA THR A 45 14.77 -18.76 -2.85
C THR A 45 16.25 -18.59 -3.27
N ARG A 46 16.51 -17.85 -4.35
CA ARG A 46 17.86 -17.63 -4.88
C ARG A 46 18.40 -16.26 -4.46
N ASN A 47 19.69 -16.22 -4.12
CA ASN A 47 20.38 -14.96 -3.92
C ASN A 47 20.48 -14.19 -5.26
N ARG A 48 19.88 -13.01 -5.34
CA ARG A 48 19.83 -12.16 -6.53
C ARG A 48 20.44 -10.80 -6.21
N LYS A 49 20.69 -9.98 -7.25
CA LYS A 49 21.20 -8.60 -7.10
C LYS A 49 20.31 -7.70 -6.22
N MET A 50 19.04 -8.02 -6.08
CA MET A 50 18.11 -7.33 -5.20
C MET A 50 17.36 -8.38 -4.37
N SER A 51 17.39 -8.24 -3.07
CA SER A 51 16.66 -9.08 -2.13
C SER A 51 15.14 -8.80 -2.23
N CYS A 52 14.32 -9.67 -1.62
CA CYS A 52 12.87 -9.39 -1.51
C CYS A 52 12.60 -8.12 -0.71
N GLU A 53 13.32 -7.92 0.37
CA GLU A 53 13.23 -6.71 1.20
C GLU A 53 13.55 -5.44 0.38
N ASP A 54 14.66 -5.45 -0.37
CA ASP A 54 15.04 -4.33 -1.23
C ASP A 54 14.01 -4.07 -2.33
N LEU A 55 13.42 -5.13 -2.89
CA LEU A 55 12.34 -5.01 -3.87
C LEU A 55 11.11 -4.30 -3.28
N ILE A 56 10.67 -4.68 -2.08
CA ILE A 56 9.55 -4.04 -1.39
C ILE A 56 9.87 -2.57 -1.13
N ARG A 57 11.06 -2.26 -0.60
CA ARG A 57 11.51 -0.89 -0.36
C ARG A 57 11.55 -0.07 -1.65
N PHE A 58 12.06 -0.66 -2.72
CA PHE A 58 12.09 -0.05 -4.04
C PHE A 58 10.67 0.27 -4.56
N ILE A 59 9.71 -0.64 -4.39
CA ILE A 59 8.31 -0.42 -4.78
C ILE A 59 7.71 0.78 -4.02
N PHE A 60 7.96 0.92 -2.72
CA PHE A 60 7.51 2.08 -1.95
C PHE A 60 8.14 3.41 -2.43
N GLN A 61 9.32 3.36 -3.03
CA GLN A 61 10.03 4.53 -3.53
C GLN A 61 9.69 4.89 -4.99
N LEU A 62 8.92 4.04 -5.69
CA LEU A 62 8.67 4.20 -7.12
C LEU A 62 7.91 5.49 -7.49
N SER A 63 7.21 6.13 -6.63
CA SER A 63 6.43 7.37 -6.89
C SER A 63 5.99 7.50 -8.38
N ASN A 64 6.08 8.66 -8.99
CA ASN A 64 5.70 8.92 -10.39
C ASN A 64 6.79 8.61 -11.43
N LYS A 65 7.84 7.86 -11.06
CA LYS A 65 8.95 7.52 -11.96
C LYS A 65 8.72 6.19 -12.68
N THR A 66 9.31 6.03 -13.87
CA THR A 66 9.43 4.72 -14.48
C THR A 66 10.41 3.85 -13.68
N VAL A 67 10.24 2.52 -13.72
CA VAL A 67 11.17 1.58 -13.06
C VAL A 67 12.62 1.86 -13.45
N GLN A 68 12.89 2.11 -14.74
CA GLN A 68 14.21 2.44 -15.24
C GLN A 68 14.77 3.72 -14.61
N SER A 69 13.98 4.79 -14.59
CA SER A 69 14.41 6.08 -14.01
C SER A 69 14.61 5.98 -12.49
N ALA A 70 13.77 5.20 -11.80
CA ALA A 70 13.90 4.97 -10.36
C ALA A 70 15.18 4.18 -10.04
N LEU A 71 15.48 3.14 -10.81
CA LEU A 71 16.73 2.38 -10.68
C LEU A 71 17.96 3.29 -10.87
N MET A 72 17.99 4.08 -11.93
CA MET A 72 19.11 5.02 -12.18
C MET A 72 19.28 6.07 -11.07
N SER A 73 18.18 6.45 -10.40
CA SER A 73 18.25 7.39 -9.28
C SER A 73 18.69 6.76 -7.97
N ALA A 74 18.47 5.45 -7.79
CA ALA A 74 18.72 4.74 -6.54
C ALA A 74 20.15 4.21 -6.41
N SER A 75 20.90 4.07 -7.50
CA SER A 75 22.22 3.44 -7.48
C SER A 75 23.34 4.37 -7.92
N GLN A 76 24.48 4.23 -7.25
CA GLN A 76 25.75 4.84 -7.65
C GLN A 76 26.58 3.90 -8.56
N ASP A 77 26.23 2.61 -8.62
CA ASP A 77 26.95 1.59 -9.39
C ASP A 77 25.98 0.84 -10.32
N ILE A 78 26.13 1.07 -11.63
CA ILE A 78 25.27 0.50 -12.67
C ILE A 78 25.44 -1.01 -12.81
N ASP A 79 26.64 -1.53 -12.55
CA ASP A 79 26.95 -2.97 -12.74
C ASP A 79 26.32 -3.85 -11.64
N SER A 80 26.08 -3.29 -10.47
CA SER A 80 25.42 -4.00 -9.37
C SER A 80 23.89 -4.05 -9.49
N MET A 81 23.31 -3.27 -10.41
CA MET A 81 21.85 -3.13 -10.53
C MET A 81 21.20 -4.29 -11.27
N PRO A 82 19.96 -4.66 -10.87
CA PRO A 82 19.11 -5.50 -11.69
C PRO A 82 18.57 -4.71 -12.89
N SER A 83 18.24 -5.39 -13.99
CA SER A 83 17.54 -4.77 -15.09
C SER A 83 16.08 -4.46 -14.70
N SER A 84 15.46 -3.46 -15.35
CA SER A 84 14.03 -3.14 -15.16
C SER A 84 13.12 -4.34 -15.45
N SER A 85 13.49 -5.17 -16.43
CA SER A 85 12.78 -6.43 -16.73
C SER A 85 12.85 -7.41 -15.56
N ALA A 86 14.02 -7.57 -14.93
CA ALA A 86 14.19 -8.44 -13.77
C ALA A 86 13.35 -7.96 -12.58
N ILE A 87 13.28 -6.65 -12.33
CA ILE A 87 12.41 -6.06 -11.30
C ILE A 87 10.95 -6.34 -11.59
N CYS A 88 10.51 -6.12 -12.82
CA CYS A 88 9.12 -6.39 -13.21
C CYS A 88 8.74 -7.87 -13.06
N GLN A 89 9.67 -8.79 -13.37
CA GLN A 89 9.47 -10.23 -13.16
C GLN A 89 9.39 -10.57 -11.67
N GLN A 90 10.31 -10.07 -10.85
CA GLN A 90 10.29 -10.34 -9.41
C GLN A 90 9.07 -9.75 -8.71
N ARG A 91 8.63 -8.55 -9.11
CA ARG A 91 7.41 -7.94 -8.59
C ARG A 91 6.17 -8.80 -8.81
N ARG A 92 6.09 -9.54 -9.93
CA ARG A 92 4.96 -10.45 -10.22
C ARG A 92 4.92 -11.66 -9.28
N ASN A 93 6.05 -12.01 -8.69
CA ASN A 93 6.15 -13.12 -7.74
C ASN A 93 5.68 -12.71 -6.33
N LEU A 94 5.56 -11.43 -6.05
CA LEU A 94 5.07 -10.91 -4.77
C LEU A 94 3.56 -10.68 -4.85
N THR A 95 2.82 -11.28 -3.92
CA THR A 95 1.36 -11.15 -3.88
C THR A 95 0.93 -9.82 -3.25
N PRO A 96 -0.23 -9.26 -3.61
CA PRO A 96 -0.77 -8.06 -2.97
C PRO A 96 -0.95 -8.18 -1.45
N SER A 97 -1.18 -9.39 -0.94
CA SER A 97 -1.32 -9.67 0.49
C SER A 97 -0.07 -9.31 1.31
N ALA A 98 1.13 -9.31 0.70
CA ALA A 98 2.35 -8.81 1.32
C ALA A 98 2.20 -7.34 1.75
N PHE A 99 1.68 -6.50 0.86
CA PHE A 99 1.50 -5.07 1.13
C PHE A 99 0.38 -4.82 2.13
N LYS A 100 -0.72 -5.58 2.04
CA LYS A 100 -1.80 -5.52 3.03
C LYS A 100 -1.27 -5.88 4.42
N ARG A 101 -0.44 -6.92 4.54
CA ARG A 101 0.18 -7.30 5.83
C ARG A 101 1.16 -6.26 6.36
N ILE A 102 2.01 -5.68 5.49
CA ILE A 102 2.92 -4.58 5.89
C ILE A 102 2.10 -3.40 6.41
N PHE A 103 1.03 -3.01 5.72
CA PHE A 103 0.14 -1.94 6.15
C PHE A 103 -0.47 -2.22 7.53
N SER A 104 -1.05 -3.40 7.74
CA SER A 104 -1.63 -3.82 9.00
C SER A 104 -0.61 -3.78 10.16
N LEU A 105 0.57 -4.40 9.97
CA LEU A 105 1.64 -4.39 10.98
C LEU A 105 2.17 -2.97 11.27
N PHE A 106 2.22 -2.12 10.25
CA PHE A 106 2.65 -0.74 10.40
C PHE A 106 1.63 0.06 11.22
N THR A 107 0.34 -0.06 10.91
CA THR A 107 -0.73 0.67 11.63
C THR A 107 -0.92 0.16 13.05
N GLU A 108 -0.84 -1.16 13.27
CA GLU A 108 -0.88 -1.79 14.59
C GLU A 108 0.21 -1.25 15.55
N TYR A 109 1.37 -0.83 15.02
CA TYR A 109 2.46 -0.27 15.84
C TYR A 109 2.06 1.03 16.55
N PHE A 110 1.10 1.77 16.02
CA PHE A 110 0.69 3.10 16.50
C PHE A 110 -0.62 3.06 17.31
N GLN A 111 -0.89 1.98 18.04
CA GLN A 111 -2.16 1.71 18.72
C GLN A 111 -2.50 2.61 19.94
N ASN A 112 -1.65 3.55 20.33
CA ASN A 112 -1.98 4.52 21.38
C ASN A 112 -2.86 5.64 20.83
N TYR A 113 -4.09 5.29 20.48
CA TYR A 113 -5.02 6.19 19.82
C TYR A 113 -5.63 7.20 20.81
N LYS A 114 -5.62 8.46 20.38
CA LYS A 114 -6.46 9.49 21.01
C LYS A 114 -7.92 9.15 20.77
N THR A 115 -8.74 9.35 21.78
CA THR A 115 -10.19 9.18 21.67
C THR A 115 -10.90 10.49 22.03
N TYR A 116 -12.09 10.68 21.50
CA TYR A 116 -13.00 11.75 21.91
C TYR A 116 -14.10 11.15 22.78
N ASN A 117 -14.12 11.51 24.07
CA ASN A 117 -15.05 10.94 25.06
C ASN A 117 -15.06 9.38 25.06
N GLY A 118 -13.91 8.76 24.84
CA GLY A 118 -13.77 7.30 24.78
C GLY A 118 -14.10 6.65 23.42
N TYR A 119 -14.45 7.45 22.41
CA TYR A 119 -14.78 6.98 21.06
C TYR A 119 -13.68 7.30 20.05
N TYR A 120 -13.45 6.41 19.11
CA TYR A 120 -12.64 6.68 17.92
C TYR A 120 -13.46 7.50 16.92
N LEU A 121 -12.86 8.53 16.34
CA LEU A 121 -13.48 9.30 15.26
C LEU A 121 -12.91 8.84 13.92
N LEU A 122 -13.64 7.95 13.26
CA LEU A 122 -13.25 7.40 11.98
C LEU A 122 -14.01 8.08 10.85
N ALA A 123 -13.31 8.43 9.78
CA ALA A 123 -13.88 8.89 8.53
C ALA A 123 -13.62 7.82 7.46
N CYS A 124 -14.65 7.44 6.73
CA CYS A 124 -14.53 6.57 5.55
C CYS A 124 -14.73 7.43 4.31
N ASP A 125 -13.85 7.27 3.32
CA ASP A 125 -13.94 7.96 2.04
C ASP A 125 -13.52 7.03 0.90
N GLY A 126 -14.19 7.17 -0.24
CA GLY A 126 -13.93 6.41 -1.45
C GLY A 126 -13.23 7.25 -2.51
N SER A 127 -12.28 6.65 -3.21
CA SER A 127 -11.55 7.30 -4.31
C SER A 127 -11.34 6.35 -5.47
N ASP A 128 -11.52 6.85 -6.69
CA ASP A 128 -11.27 6.08 -7.91
C ASP A 128 -9.81 6.22 -8.36
N ILE A 129 -9.16 5.10 -8.60
CA ILE A 129 -7.78 5.04 -9.06
C ILE A 129 -7.76 4.54 -10.51
N ASN A 130 -7.33 5.40 -11.43
CA ASN A 130 -7.10 5.01 -12.81
C ASN A 130 -5.90 4.08 -12.92
N ILE A 131 -6.11 2.94 -13.55
CA ILE A 131 -5.06 1.94 -13.82
C ILE A 131 -4.77 1.82 -15.31
N SER A 132 -3.73 1.06 -15.65
CA SER A 132 -3.34 0.85 -17.06
C SER A 132 -4.49 0.30 -17.89
N HIS A 133 -4.73 0.90 -19.07
CA HIS A 133 -5.78 0.51 -19.98
C HIS A 133 -5.67 -0.96 -20.44
N ASN A 134 -6.72 -1.72 -20.21
CA ASN A 134 -6.84 -3.14 -20.62
C ASN A 134 -8.32 -3.50 -20.85
N GLU A 135 -8.77 -3.46 -22.09
CA GLU A 135 -10.15 -3.79 -22.45
C GLU A 135 -10.55 -5.26 -22.18
N LYS A 136 -9.56 -6.14 -22.00
CA LYS A 136 -9.80 -7.55 -21.70
C LYS A 136 -10.16 -7.79 -20.23
N ASP A 137 -9.77 -6.88 -19.37
CA ASP A 137 -10.10 -6.94 -17.96
C ASP A 137 -11.47 -6.32 -17.71
N LYS A 138 -12.50 -7.13 -17.85
CA LYS A 138 -13.91 -6.69 -17.71
C LYS A 138 -14.28 -6.29 -16.28
N SER A 139 -13.51 -6.67 -15.29
CA SER A 139 -13.79 -6.35 -13.89
C SER A 139 -13.47 -4.88 -13.54
N THR A 140 -12.52 -4.30 -14.25
CA THR A 140 -12.06 -2.92 -14.02
C THR A 140 -12.35 -1.98 -15.18
N TYR A 141 -12.82 -2.52 -16.34
CA TYR A 141 -13.03 -1.74 -17.55
C TYR A 141 -14.42 -1.09 -17.60
N HIS A 142 -14.43 0.23 -17.79
CA HIS A 142 -15.64 1.06 -17.88
C HIS A 142 -15.68 1.80 -19.21
N ILE A 143 -16.89 1.90 -19.78
CA ILE A 143 -17.19 2.77 -20.93
C ILE A 143 -18.23 3.78 -20.49
N GLN A 144 -17.90 5.05 -20.59
CA GLN A 144 -18.89 6.11 -20.44
C GLN A 144 -19.71 6.19 -21.72
N THR A 145 -21.02 6.39 -21.59
CA THR A 145 -21.99 6.45 -22.70
C THR A 145 -21.67 7.50 -23.77
N THR A 146 -20.88 8.52 -23.41
CA THR A 146 -20.47 9.61 -24.31
C THR A 146 -19.02 9.52 -24.80
N ALA A 147 -18.24 8.53 -24.31
CA ALA A 147 -16.83 8.40 -24.65
C ALA A 147 -16.61 7.35 -25.72
N THR A 148 -15.70 7.66 -26.66
CA THR A 148 -15.28 6.72 -27.72
C THR A 148 -14.30 5.66 -27.22
N ARG A 149 -13.69 5.87 -26.04
CA ARG A 149 -12.71 4.96 -25.46
C ARG A 149 -13.00 4.76 -23.99
N GLY A 150 -13.00 3.49 -23.54
CA GLY A 150 -13.12 3.14 -22.12
C GLY A 150 -11.80 3.32 -21.34
N TYR A 151 -11.89 3.16 -20.06
CA TYR A 151 -10.78 3.25 -19.10
C TYR A 151 -10.91 2.15 -18.04
N ASN A 152 -9.82 1.86 -17.35
CA ASN A 152 -9.82 0.91 -16.25
C ASN A 152 -9.61 1.65 -14.92
N GLN A 153 -10.43 1.31 -13.93
CA GLN A 153 -10.40 1.88 -12.58
C GLN A 153 -10.49 0.79 -11.51
N LEU A 154 -9.86 1.09 -10.38
CA LEU A 154 -10.10 0.44 -9.10
C LEU A 154 -10.75 1.46 -8.16
N HIS A 155 -11.61 0.99 -7.28
CA HIS A 155 -12.19 1.80 -6.22
C HIS A 155 -11.46 1.52 -4.90
N LEU A 156 -10.94 2.57 -4.27
CA LEU A 156 -10.25 2.52 -3.00
C LEU A 156 -11.16 3.09 -1.92
N ASN A 157 -11.52 2.29 -0.93
CA ASN A 157 -12.15 2.77 0.30
C ASN A 157 -11.08 2.82 1.39
N ALA A 158 -10.99 3.94 2.09
CA ALA A 158 -10.01 4.15 3.14
C ALA A 158 -10.69 4.59 4.44
N LEU A 159 -10.34 3.92 5.53
CA LEU A 159 -10.79 4.27 6.88
C LEU A 159 -9.69 5.06 7.58
N TYR A 160 -10.00 6.30 7.93
CA TYR A 160 -9.05 7.26 8.48
C TYR A 160 -9.40 7.66 9.91
N ASP A 161 -8.47 7.53 10.83
CA ASP A 161 -8.62 8.04 12.19
C ASP A 161 -8.29 9.54 12.20
N VAL A 162 -9.34 10.35 12.37
CA VAL A 162 -9.27 11.82 12.28
C VAL A 162 -8.43 12.43 13.40
N LEU A 163 -8.49 11.83 14.60
CA LEU A 163 -7.77 12.36 15.76
C LEU A 163 -6.29 11.99 15.76
N ASN A 164 -5.97 10.83 15.21
CA ASN A 164 -4.61 10.29 15.22
C ASN A 164 -3.88 10.55 13.88
N GLY A 165 -4.60 10.95 12.83
CA GLY A 165 -4.01 11.31 11.56
C GLY A 165 -3.42 10.13 10.80
N ILE A 166 -4.01 8.93 10.94
CA ILE A 166 -3.53 7.70 10.29
C ILE A 166 -4.67 6.96 9.59
N TYR A 167 -4.33 6.26 8.50
CA TYR A 167 -5.23 5.29 7.93
C TYR A 167 -5.19 4.01 8.76
N VAL A 168 -6.36 3.50 9.15
CA VAL A 168 -6.49 2.29 9.98
C VAL A 168 -6.83 1.06 9.16
N ASP A 169 -7.59 1.24 8.07
CA ASP A 169 -7.84 0.17 7.10
C ASP A 169 -8.01 0.72 5.69
N VAL A 170 -7.84 -0.16 4.70
CA VAL A 170 -7.96 0.15 3.27
C VAL A 170 -8.51 -1.07 2.56
N ASN A 171 -9.61 -0.88 1.82
CA ASN A 171 -10.14 -1.87 0.91
C ASN A 171 -10.00 -1.40 -0.55
N VAL A 172 -9.58 -2.30 -1.43
CA VAL A 172 -9.42 -2.04 -2.87
C VAL A 172 -10.32 -2.99 -3.65
N ASP A 173 -11.34 -2.44 -4.26
CA ASP A 173 -12.31 -3.19 -5.05
C ASP A 173 -12.24 -2.84 -6.54
N THR A 174 -12.89 -3.67 -7.34
CA THR A 174 -13.19 -3.30 -8.73
C THR A 174 -14.31 -2.27 -8.72
N ALA A 175 -14.25 -1.29 -9.61
CA ALA A 175 -15.20 -0.16 -9.65
C ALA A 175 -16.68 -0.57 -9.86
N SER A 176 -16.98 -1.83 -10.15
CA SER A 176 -18.34 -2.36 -10.21
C SER A 176 -18.97 -2.63 -8.84
N LYS A 177 -18.19 -2.58 -7.75
CA LYS A 177 -18.64 -2.85 -6.35
C LYS A 177 -18.67 -1.59 -5.49
N THR A 178 -18.99 -0.44 -6.07
CA THR A 178 -18.98 0.86 -5.40
C THR A 178 -20.14 1.02 -4.39
N HIS A 179 -20.05 0.36 -3.24
CA HIS A 179 -20.91 0.65 -2.10
C HIS A 179 -20.07 0.98 -0.88
N GLU A 180 -19.86 2.28 -0.62
CA GLU A 180 -19.11 2.78 0.54
C GLU A 180 -19.61 2.17 1.87
N CYS A 181 -20.95 2.03 2.01
CA CYS A 181 -21.53 1.39 3.18
C CYS A 181 -21.17 -0.11 3.29
N GLY A 182 -21.13 -0.84 2.17
CA GLY A 182 -20.73 -2.24 2.16
C GLY A 182 -19.24 -2.43 2.44
N ALA A 183 -18.40 -1.53 1.95
CA ALA A 183 -16.98 -1.54 2.25
C ALA A 183 -16.68 -1.29 3.74
N LEU A 184 -17.48 -0.43 4.40
CA LEU A 184 -17.35 -0.16 5.83
C LEU A 184 -17.72 -1.37 6.69
N GLU A 185 -18.64 -2.23 6.24
CA GLU A 185 -19.00 -3.47 6.94
C GLU A 185 -17.92 -4.55 6.82
N GLU A 186 -17.07 -4.48 5.78
CA GLU A 186 -15.97 -5.42 5.54
C GLU A 186 -14.64 -4.98 6.19
N MET A 187 -14.54 -3.72 6.63
CA MET A 187 -13.40 -3.10 7.33
C MET A 187 -13.53 -3.23 8.85
#